data_a88a15db89366662f3027b3275865920
#
_entry.id   a88a15db89366662f3027b3275865920
#
_cell.length_a   1.000
_cell.length_b   1.000
_cell.length_c   1.000
_cell.angle_alpha   90.00
_cell.angle_beta   90.00
_cell.angle_gamma   90.00
#
_symmetry.space_group_name_H-M   'P 1'
#
loop_
_entity.id
_entity.type
_entity.pdbx_description
1 polymer ?
#
loop_
_entity_poly.entity_id
_entity_poly.type
_entity_poly.pdbx_seq_one_letter_code
_entity_poly.pdbx_strand_id
1 'polypeptide(L)'
;MDRGTIVVTASLAGLTAMPTDAIYSLTKHAVVGFVRSVAPLLAPIRLNAVCPGIADTPMIDGQRDAFAAAGFPLLRPEDVAEAVWIAATSGESGECWFVQPGREPAPFAFPNLPGPRRDGSRVGRPPLS
;
A
#
# COMPACT_ATOMS: atom_id res chain seq x y z
N MET A 1 -4.40 22.44 -7.72
CA MET A 1 -2.99 21.99 -7.61
C MET A 1 -2.51 21.53 -8.97
N ASP A 2 -1.51 22.20 -9.52
CA ASP A 2 -1.05 21.94 -10.90
C ASP A 2 -0.03 20.80 -10.96
N ARG A 3 0.67 20.56 -9.87
CA ARG A 3 1.62 19.48 -9.71
C ARG A 3 1.89 19.25 -8.23
N GLY A 4 2.50 18.14 -7.93
CA GLY A 4 2.83 17.76 -6.57
C GLY A 4 2.61 16.26 -6.38
N THR A 5 2.72 15.81 -5.15
CA THR A 5 2.50 14.40 -4.80
C THR A 5 1.56 14.31 -3.62
N ILE A 6 0.58 13.43 -3.74
CA ILE A 6 -0.32 13.05 -2.66
C ILE A 6 0.14 11.67 -2.19
N VAL A 7 0.33 11.50 -0.90
CA VAL A 7 0.63 10.20 -0.29
C VAL A 7 -0.50 9.82 0.65
N VAL A 8 -1.09 8.67 0.42
CA VAL A 8 -2.20 8.13 1.21
C VAL A 8 -1.66 7.03 2.12
N THR A 9 -2.05 7.04 3.39
CA THR A 9 -1.67 5.98 4.32
C THR A 9 -2.67 4.83 4.23
N ALA A 10 -2.20 3.71 3.68
CA ALA A 10 -2.91 2.45 3.68
C ALA A 10 -2.39 1.54 4.81
N SER A 11 -2.11 0.29 4.54
CA SER A 11 -1.58 -0.69 5.49
C SER A 11 -1.12 -1.92 4.74
N LEU A 12 -0.27 -2.74 5.35
CA LEU A 12 -0.04 -4.11 4.86
C LEU A 12 -1.35 -4.90 4.75
N ALA A 13 -2.34 -4.60 5.59
CA ALA A 13 -3.67 -5.18 5.50
C ALA A 13 -4.41 -4.85 4.19
N GLY A 14 -3.91 -3.89 3.41
CA GLY A 14 -4.38 -3.59 2.06
C GLY A 14 -3.70 -4.42 0.98
N LEU A 15 -2.64 -5.15 1.32
CA LEU A 15 -1.84 -5.95 0.40
C LEU A 15 -1.94 -7.46 0.66
N THR A 16 -2.43 -7.85 1.83
CA THR A 16 -2.52 -9.24 2.25
C THR A 16 -3.79 -9.51 3.03
N ALA A 17 -4.15 -10.77 3.19
CA ALA A 17 -5.27 -11.17 4.03
C ALA A 17 -4.98 -10.87 5.51
N MET A 18 -6.04 -10.48 6.24
CA MET A 18 -5.99 -10.23 7.67
C MET A 18 -7.21 -10.86 8.35
N PRO A 19 -7.15 -12.17 8.66
CA PRO A 19 -8.31 -12.88 9.20
C PRO A 19 -8.81 -12.35 10.55
N THR A 20 -7.93 -11.72 11.34
CA THR A 20 -8.27 -11.18 12.65
C THR A 20 -9.09 -9.88 12.57
N ASP A 21 -9.07 -9.21 11.42
CA ASP A 21 -9.86 -7.99 11.20
C ASP A 21 -10.16 -7.82 9.71
N ALA A 22 -11.14 -8.58 9.24
CA ALA A 22 -11.52 -8.59 7.83
C ALA A 22 -12.09 -7.24 7.35
N ILE A 23 -12.79 -6.51 8.22
CA ILE A 23 -13.36 -5.21 7.87
C ILE A 23 -12.25 -4.17 7.71
N TYR A 24 -11.27 -4.15 8.59
CA TYR A 24 -10.09 -3.29 8.44
C TYR A 24 -9.35 -3.59 7.14
N SER A 25 -9.12 -4.87 6.85
CA SER A 25 -8.48 -5.30 5.61
C SER A 25 -9.28 -4.87 4.38
N LEU A 26 -10.62 -4.97 4.42
CA LEU A 26 -11.49 -4.49 3.35
C LEU A 26 -11.27 -2.99 3.10
N THR A 27 -11.24 -2.16 4.14
CA THR A 27 -11.04 -0.72 4.00
C THR A 27 -9.69 -0.39 3.40
N LYS A 28 -8.65 -1.10 3.82
CA LYS A 28 -7.28 -0.86 3.33
C LYS A 28 -7.05 -1.40 1.92
N HIS A 29 -7.67 -2.52 1.54
CA HIS A 29 -7.70 -2.97 0.14
C HIS A 29 -8.42 -1.96 -0.76
N ALA A 30 -9.49 -1.34 -0.27
CA ALA A 30 -10.19 -0.30 -1.00
C ALA A 30 -9.28 0.90 -1.28
N VAL A 31 -8.51 1.34 -0.28
CA VAL A 31 -7.54 2.43 -0.45
C VAL A 31 -6.48 2.09 -1.50
N VAL A 32 -5.90 0.89 -1.43
CA VAL A 32 -4.89 0.43 -2.39
C VAL A 32 -5.46 0.39 -3.81
N GLY A 33 -6.64 -0.20 -3.97
CA GLY A 33 -7.31 -0.26 -5.28
C GLY A 33 -7.63 1.12 -5.83
N PHE A 34 -8.09 2.02 -4.97
CA PHE A 34 -8.38 3.40 -5.34
C PHE A 34 -7.12 4.14 -5.83
N VAL A 35 -6.04 4.09 -5.07
CA VAL A 35 -4.78 4.75 -5.43
C VAL A 35 -4.28 4.25 -6.79
N ARG A 36 -4.25 2.94 -6.98
CA ARG A 36 -3.79 2.34 -8.24
C ARG A 36 -4.66 2.71 -9.44
N SER A 37 -5.96 2.86 -9.21
CA SER A 37 -6.93 3.16 -10.27
C SER A 37 -6.96 4.64 -10.64
N VAL A 38 -6.83 5.52 -9.64
CA VAL A 38 -6.96 6.98 -9.82
C VAL A 38 -5.65 7.63 -10.25
N ALA A 39 -4.51 7.12 -9.81
CA ALA A 39 -3.21 7.72 -10.09
C ALA A 39 -2.98 8.05 -11.56
N PRO A 40 -3.29 7.17 -12.53
CA PRO A 40 -3.10 7.50 -13.95
C PRO A 40 -3.94 8.66 -14.45
N LEU A 41 -5.04 8.99 -13.75
CA LEU A 41 -5.97 10.05 -14.13
C LEU A 41 -5.56 11.42 -13.60
N LEU A 42 -4.61 11.47 -12.67
CA LEU A 42 -4.23 12.69 -11.98
C LEU A 42 -3.01 13.41 -12.56
N ALA A 43 -2.35 12.83 -13.57
CA ALA A 43 -1.16 13.45 -14.13
C ALA A 43 -1.42 14.93 -14.49
N PRO A 44 -0.50 15.86 -14.16
CA PRO A 44 0.85 15.64 -13.65
C PRO A 44 0.96 15.49 -12.12
N ILE A 45 -0.16 15.44 -11.39
CA ILE A 45 -0.15 15.16 -9.93
C ILE A 45 0.13 13.68 -9.73
N ARG A 46 1.06 13.36 -8.84
CA ARG A 46 1.38 11.98 -8.47
C ARG A 46 0.58 11.56 -7.23
N LEU A 47 0.14 10.32 -7.23
CA LEU A 47 -0.62 9.72 -6.12
C LEU A 47 -0.01 8.37 -5.78
N ASN A 48 0.52 8.25 -4.57
CA ASN A 48 1.12 7.02 -4.05
C ASN A 48 0.50 6.65 -2.70
N ALA A 49 0.68 5.42 -2.29
CA ALA A 49 0.30 4.96 -0.95
C ALA A 49 1.52 4.46 -0.19
N VAL A 50 1.48 4.60 1.13
CA VAL A 50 2.35 3.85 2.03
C VAL A 50 1.53 2.80 2.75
N CYS A 51 2.11 1.62 2.91
CA CYS A 51 1.45 0.43 3.45
C CYS A 51 2.28 -0.09 4.62
N PRO A 52 2.17 0.54 5.82
CA PRO A 52 2.95 0.14 6.96
C PRO A 52 2.47 -1.17 7.58
N GLY A 53 3.41 -1.91 8.17
CA GLY A 53 3.11 -2.94 9.16
C GLY A 53 2.66 -2.33 10.48
N ILE A 54 2.90 -3.05 11.57
CA ILE A 54 2.49 -2.59 12.90
C ILE A 54 3.46 -1.54 13.42
N ALA A 55 2.96 -0.34 13.66
CA ALA A 55 3.74 0.77 14.22
C ALA A 55 3.47 0.94 15.71
N ASP A 56 4.51 1.30 16.46
CA ASP A 56 4.41 1.58 17.88
C ASP A 56 3.77 2.95 18.11
N THR A 57 2.44 2.94 18.17
CA THR A 57 1.59 4.11 18.34
C THR A 57 0.50 3.82 19.37
N PRO A 58 -0.22 4.84 19.87
CA PRO A 58 -1.36 4.63 20.76
C PRO A 58 -2.45 3.70 20.19
N MET A 59 -2.51 3.54 18.87
CA MET A 59 -3.48 2.65 18.22
C MET A 59 -3.37 1.20 18.69
N ILE A 60 -2.16 0.75 19.11
CA ILE A 60 -1.92 -0.62 19.56
C ILE A 60 -1.80 -0.77 21.08
N ASP A 61 -2.17 0.24 21.85
CA ASP A 61 -1.96 0.23 23.31
C ASP A 61 -2.50 -1.05 23.99
N GLY A 62 -3.66 -1.55 23.56
CA GLY A 62 -4.23 -2.78 24.10
C GLY A 62 -3.54 -4.08 23.64
N GLN A 63 -2.59 -4.01 22.72
CA GLN A 63 -1.96 -5.19 22.10
C GLN A 63 -0.44 -5.19 22.25
N ARG A 64 0.14 -4.11 22.77
CA ARG A 64 1.59 -3.94 22.85
C ARG A 64 2.29 -5.08 23.59
N ASP A 65 1.73 -5.52 24.71
CA ASP A 65 2.30 -6.61 25.51
C ASP A 65 2.29 -7.93 24.74
N ALA A 66 1.25 -8.19 23.95
CA ALA A 66 1.18 -9.40 23.13
C ALA A 66 2.26 -9.41 22.02
N PHE A 67 2.52 -8.28 21.40
CA PHE A 67 3.59 -8.16 20.42
C PHE A 67 4.96 -8.35 21.07
N ALA A 68 5.18 -7.74 22.23
CA ALA A 68 6.42 -7.91 22.98
C ALA A 68 6.64 -9.36 23.40
N ALA A 69 5.61 -10.03 23.91
CA ALA A 69 5.68 -11.44 24.33
C ALA A 69 5.98 -12.38 23.16
N ALA A 70 5.48 -12.05 21.96
CA ALA A 70 5.75 -12.82 20.75
C ALA A 70 7.11 -12.49 20.10
N GLY A 71 7.85 -11.51 20.61
CA GLY A 71 9.07 -11.02 19.99
C GLY A 71 8.83 -10.39 18.61
N PHE A 72 7.62 -9.89 18.38
CA PHE A 72 7.24 -9.31 17.09
C PHE A 72 7.77 -7.87 16.99
N PRO A 73 8.58 -7.56 15.97
CA PRO A 73 9.14 -6.22 15.84
C PRO A 73 8.10 -5.20 15.39
N LEU A 74 8.15 -4.02 16.00
CA LEU A 74 7.28 -2.91 15.66
C LEU A 74 8.06 -1.86 14.86
N LEU A 75 7.37 -1.18 13.95
CA LEU A 75 7.89 0.02 13.31
C LEU A 75 7.89 1.17 14.31
N ARG A 76 8.90 2.03 14.23
CA ARG A 76 8.83 3.34 14.87
C ARG A 76 7.96 4.27 14.01
N PRO A 77 7.26 5.24 14.60
CA PRO A 77 6.55 6.24 13.81
C PRO A 77 7.45 6.96 12.79
N GLU A 78 8.72 7.16 13.13
CA GLU A 78 9.72 7.79 12.25
C GLU A 78 10.01 6.95 11.00
N ASP A 79 9.95 5.63 11.10
CA ASP A 79 10.14 4.74 9.96
C ASP A 79 9.02 4.92 8.93
N VAL A 80 7.79 5.09 9.41
CA VAL A 80 6.64 5.37 8.54
C VAL A 80 6.76 6.77 7.93
N ALA A 81 7.15 7.76 8.72
CA ALA A 81 7.35 9.13 8.23
C ALA A 81 8.42 9.20 7.13
N GLU A 82 9.52 8.45 7.29
CA GLU A 82 10.55 8.35 6.26
C GLU A 82 9.99 7.74 4.97
N ALA A 83 9.19 6.67 5.09
CA ALA A 83 8.57 6.05 3.93
C ALA A 83 7.60 7.00 3.20
N VAL A 84 6.86 7.83 3.93
CA VAL A 84 6.02 8.88 3.34
C VAL A 84 6.87 9.86 2.54
N TRP A 85 8.00 10.29 3.09
CA TRP A 85 8.93 11.18 2.40
C TRP A 85 9.49 10.55 1.13
N ILE A 86 9.90 9.29 1.20
CA ILE A 86 10.41 8.54 0.04
C ILE A 86 9.33 8.44 -1.03
N ALA A 87 8.11 8.04 -0.68
CA ALA A 87 7.00 7.94 -1.62
C ALA A 87 6.62 9.30 -2.23
N ALA A 88 6.74 10.39 -1.45
CA ALA A 88 6.46 11.74 -1.93
C ALA A 88 7.50 12.24 -2.93
N THR A 89 8.75 11.79 -2.82
CA THR A 89 9.89 12.30 -3.59
C THR A 89 10.40 11.32 -4.64
N SER A 90 9.82 10.13 -4.78
CA SER A 90 10.27 9.10 -5.72
C SER A 90 10.16 9.51 -7.19
N GLY A 91 9.27 10.46 -7.51
CA GLY A 91 8.98 10.84 -8.89
C GLY A 91 7.98 9.92 -9.58
N GLU A 92 7.55 8.83 -8.93
CA GLU A 92 6.62 7.84 -9.47
C GLU A 92 5.18 8.12 -9.02
N SER A 93 4.22 7.46 -9.66
CA SER A 93 2.80 7.58 -9.33
C SER A 93 2.12 6.21 -9.45
N GLY A 94 1.14 5.97 -8.59
CA GLY A 94 0.39 4.71 -8.56
C GLY A 94 1.08 3.59 -7.80
N GLU A 95 2.14 3.90 -7.06
CA GLU A 95 2.88 2.92 -6.28
C GLU A 95 2.36 2.80 -4.86
N CYS A 96 2.42 1.57 -4.33
CA CYS A 96 2.10 1.25 -2.95
C CYS A 96 3.37 0.77 -2.26
N TRP A 97 3.92 1.59 -1.39
CA TRP A 97 5.19 1.36 -0.71
C TRP A 97 4.96 0.60 0.59
N PHE A 98 5.42 -0.64 0.66
CA PHE A 98 5.33 -1.39 1.91
C PHE A 98 6.46 -1.01 2.87
N VAL A 99 6.15 -1.01 4.15
CA VAL A 99 7.05 -0.61 5.22
C VAL A 99 7.05 -1.68 6.30
N GLN A 100 8.18 -2.32 6.49
CA GLN A 100 8.37 -3.40 7.47
C GLN A 100 9.62 -3.15 8.31
N PRO A 101 9.61 -3.54 9.60
CA PRO A 101 10.81 -3.44 10.43
C PRO A 101 11.98 -4.21 9.81
N GLY A 102 13.16 -3.59 9.82
CA GLY A 102 14.37 -4.23 9.30
C GLY A 102 14.49 -4.29 7.78
N ARG A 103 13.57 -3.64 7.06
CA ARG A 103 13.60 -3.56 5.59
C ARG A 103 13.51 -2.13 5.12
N GLU A 104 14.19 -1.82 4.02
CA GLU A 104 13.99 -0.55 3.34
C GLU A 104 12.57 -0.50 2.75
N PRO A 105 11.89 0.66 2.82
CA PRO A 105 10.62 0.83 2.12
C PRO A 105 10.80 0.57 0.62
N ALA A 106 9.86 -0.14 0.04
CA ALA A 106 9.91 -0.47 -1.40
C ALA A 106 8.50 -0.54 -1.99
N PRO A 107 8.34 -0.25 -3.29
CA PRO A 107 7.08 -0.46 -3.97
C PRO A 107 6.73 -1.95 -4.01
N PHE A 108 5.48 -2.26 -3.70
CA PHE A 108 4.96 -3.62 -3.81
C PHE A 108 4.72 -3.98 -5.27
N ALA A 109 5.27 -5.11 -5.71
CA ALA A 109 5.10 -5.60 -7.07
C ALA A 109 3.78 -6.37 -7.19
N PHE A 110 2.77 -5.77 -7.84
CA PHE A 110 1.50 -6.44 -8.10
C PHE A 110 1.63 -7.35 -9.31
N PRO A 111 1.18 -8.61 -9.20
CA PRO A 111 1.17 -9.50 -10.36
C PRO A 111 0.16 -9.03 -11.40
N ASN A 112 0.46 -9.30 -12.67
CA ASN A 112 -0.48 -9.04 -13.75
C ASN A 112 -1.59 -10.08 -13.73
N LEU A 113 -2.83 -9.61 -13.87
CA LEU A 113 -3.97 -10.49 -14.07
C LEU A 113 -3.87 -11.09 -15.48
N PRO A 114 -3.98 -12.42 -15.63
CA PRO A 114 -4.08 -13.03 -16.96
C PRO A 114 -5.29 -12.48 -17.72
N GLY A 115 -5.05 -12.05 -18.96
CA GLY A 115 -6.12 -11.55 -19.82
C GLY A 115 -7.02 -12.65 -20.35
N PRO A 116 -8.16 -12.30 -20.96
CA PRO A 116 -9.06 -13.25 -21.57
C PRO A 116 -8.41 -13.91 -22.78
N ARG A 117 -8.93 -15.06 -23.14
CA ARG A 117 -8.52 -15.78 -24.34
C ARG A 117 -9.71 -16.01 -25.26
N ARG A 118 -9.46 -16.01 -26.57
CA ARG A 118 -10.42 -16.43 -27.61
C ARG A 118 -9.76 -17.52 -28.43
N ASP A 119 -10.40 -18.67 -28.56
CA ASP A 119 -9.89 -19.82 -29.31
C ASP A 119 -8.44 -20.21 -28.93
N GLY A 120 -8.13 -20.15 -27.61
CA GLY A 120 -6.81 -20.44 -27.08
C GLY A 120 -5.79 -19.30 -27.19
N SER A 121 -6.11 -18.22 -27.90
CA SER A 121 -5.26 -17.05 -28.06
C SER A 121 -5.57 -15.97 -27.03
N ARG A 122 -4.54 -15.20 -26.66
CA ARG A 122 -4.72 -14.05 -25.76
C ARG A 122 -5.48 -12.93 -26.47
N VAL A 123 -6.43 -12.36 -25.77
CA VAL A 123 -7.12 -11.13 -26.15
C VAL A 123 -6.55 -10.00 -25.31
N GLY A 124 -6.42 -8.81 -25.86
CA GLY A 124 -5.88 -7.64 -25.17
C GLY A 124 -6.71 -7.17 -23.98
N ARG A 125 -6.31 -6.05 -23.38
CA ARG A 125 -7.03 -5.46 -22.27
C ARG A 125 -8.42 -4.95 -22.69
N PRO A 126 -9.39 -4.89 -21.78
CA PRO A 126 -10.67 -4.26 -22.06
C PRO A 126 -10.47 -2.79 -22.49
N PRO A 127 -11.29 -2.26 -23.41
CA PRO A 127 -11.14 -0.89 -23.87
C PRO A 127 -11.47 0.17 -22.80
N LEU A 128 -12.03 -0.25 -21.67
CA LEU A 128 -12.38 0.62 -20.55
C LEU A 128 -11.33 0.63 -19.43
N SER A 129 -10.22 -0.07 -19.61
CA SER A 129 -9.15 -0.17 -18.61
C SER A 129 -7.98 0.76 -18.93
#